data_e5bcc5cc287691bff09a0d23e36c71e2
#
_entry.id   e5bcc5cc287691bff09a0d23e36c71e2
#
_cell.length_a   1.000
_cell.length_b   1.000
_cell.length_c   1.000
_cell.angle_alpha   90.00
_cell.angle_beta   90.00
_cell.angle_gamma   90.00
#
_symmetry.space_group_name_H-M   'P 1'
#
loop_
_entity.id
_entity.type
_entity.pdbx_description
1 polymer ?
#
loop_
_entity_poly.entity_id
_entity_poly.type
_entity_poly.pdbx_seq_one_letter_code
_entity_poly.pdbx_strand_id
1 'polypeptide(L)'
;IAQCLVGSEMCIRDRSIGCYERTIALLLEKYAGALPFWLAPTQVKVLSITDRAAERANEIRDLLEENGIRTEVDNRNEKIGYKIREAQLEKVPYMLILGDKEVENGVVSVRHRKNGDLGQMDINELLKIMLADVKNKNLEV
;
A
#
# COMPACT_ATOMS: atom_id res chain seq x y z
N ILE A 1 30.44 33.93 5.76
CA ILE A 1 29.23 33.30 6.41
C ILE A 1 28.15 33.06 5.37
N ALA A 2 27.90 34.03 4.49
CA ALA A 2 26.88 33.87 3.45
C ALA A 2 27.16 32.74 2.44
N GLN A 3 28.43 32.44 2.20
CA GLN A 3 28.85 31.46 1.20
C GLN A 3 28.65 30.00 1.67
N CYS A 4 28.69 29.76 2.97
CA CYS A 4 28.29 28.44 3.53
C CYS A 4 26.79 28.22 3.50
N LEU A 5 26.01 29.27 3.34
CA LEU A 5 24.54 29.25 3.34
C LEU A 5 23.93 29.01 1.94
N VAL A 6 24.73 28.98 0.90
CA VAL A 6 24.29 28.84 -0.50
C VAL A 6 24.46 27.41 -1.04
N GLY A 7 24.82 26.46 -0.18
CA GLY A 7 24.88 25.05 -0.55
C GLY A 7 23.47 24.44 -0.75
N SER A 8 23.38 23.43 -1.61
CA SER A 8 22.14 22.69 -1.88
C SER A 8 21.42 22.18 -0.62
N GLU A 9 22.15 21.82 0.40
CA GLU A 9 21.63 21.38 1.70
C GLU A 9 20.88 22.46 2.46
N MET A 10 21.30 23.72 2.35
CA MET A 10 20.60 24.83 2.99
C MET A 10 19.30 25.20 2.28
N CYS A 11 19.26 25.13 0.97
CA CYS A 11 18.02 25.31 0.22
C CYS A 11 16.95 24.28 0.59
N ILE A 12 17.36 23.09 1.03
CA ILE A 12 16.45 22.04 1.52
C ILE A 12 15.98 22.36 2.95
N ARG A 13 16.88 22.84 3.81
CA ARG A 13 16.59 23.15 5.22
C ARG A 13 15.72 24.39 5.41
N ASP A 14 15.94 25.41 4.61
CA ASP A 14 15.31 26.74 4.76
C ASP A 14 14.04 26.92 3.91
N ARG A 15 13.56 25.86 3.25
CA ARG A 15 12.26 25.91 2.55
C ARG A 15 11.11 25.99 3.57
N SER A 16 10.01 26.62 3.16
CA SER A 16 8.82 26.84 3.99
C SER A 16 8.26 25.56 4.62
N ILE A 17 8.47 24.40 3.97
CA ILE A 17 8.03 23.07 4.45
C ILE A 17 9.10 22.39 5.32
N GLY A 18 10.35 22.86 5.34
CA GLY A 18 11.49 22.22 6.00
C GLY A 18 12.14 21.11 5.17
N CYS A 19 12.92 20.26 5.83
CA CYS A 19 13.56 19.12 5.18
C CYS A 19 12.57 17.93 5.04
N TYR A 20 12.92 16.98 4.17
CA TYR A 20 12.07 15.79 3.94
C TYR A 20 11.77 15.01 5.21
N GLU A 21 12.76 14.83 6.08
CA GLU A 21 12.63 14.09 7.34
C GLU A 21 11.61 14.76 8.26
N ARG A 22 11.63 16.08 8.34
CA ARG A 22 10.66 16.84 9.15
C ARG A 22 9.24 16.71 8.60
N THR A 23 9.08 16.75 7.28
CA THR A 23 7.78 16.56 6.63
C THR A 23 7.26 15.13 6.85
N ILE A 24 8.11 14.13 6.70
CA ILE A 24 7.76 12.74 6.97
C ILE A 24 7.37 12.55 8.45
N ALA A 25 8.16 13.09 9.37
CA ALA A 25 7.86 13.03 10.81
C ALA A 25 6.49 13.64 11.13
N LEU A 26 6.16 14.80 10.56
CA LEU A 26 4.87 15.46 10.71
C LEU A 26 3.71 14.59 10.18
N LEU A 27 3.90 13.96 9.02
CA LEU A 27 2.89 13.07 8.44
C LEU A 27 2.70 11.81 9.29
N LEU A 28 3.79 11.22 9.76
CA LEU A 28 3.72 10.04 10.64
C LEU A 28 3.02 10.38 11.96
N GLU A 29 3.28 11.54 12.54
CA GLU A 29 2.61 12.01 13.75
C GLU A 29 1.13 12.26 13.50
N LYS A 30 0.79 12.99 12.42
CA LYS A 30 -0.59 13.33 12.08
C LYS A 30 -1.47 12.11 11.82
N TYR A 31 -0.95 11.11 11.12
CA TYR A 31 -1.68 9.90 10.73
C TYR A 31 -1.38 8.71 11.64
N ALA A 32 -0.59 8.89 12.70
CA ALA A 32 -0.16 7.80 13.58
C ALA A 32 0.44 6.60 12.80
N GLY A 33 1.14 6.86 11.71
CA GLY A 33 1.70 5.86 10.81
C GLY A 33 0.72 5.22 9.82
N ALA A 34 -0.59 5.51 9.93
CA ALA A 34 -1.60 5.00 9.00
C ALA A 34 -1.77 5.98 7.83
N LEU A 35 -0.77 6.07 6.97
CA LEU A 35 -0.75 7.03 5.85
C LEU A 35 -1.94 6.82 4.90
N PRO A 36 -2.43 7.90 4.24
CA PRO A 36 -3.41 7.79 3.16
C PRO A 36 -2.91 6.90 2.04
N PHE A 37 -3.81 6.26 1.28
CA PHE A 37 -3.48 5.28 0.25
C PHE A 37 -2.41 5.77 -0.73
N TRP A 38 -2.54 6.99 -1.26
CA TRP A 38 -1.61 7.55 -2.24
C TRP A 38 -0.22 7.87 -1.67
N LEU A 39 -0.09 8.04 -0.33
CA LEU A 39 1.18 8.29 0.37
C LEU A 39 1.82 7.02 0.96
N ALA A 40 1.05 5.95 1.14
CA ALA A 40 1.55 4.74 1.77
C ALA A 40 2.73 4.14 0.99
N PRO A 41 3.85 3.74 1.64
CA PRO A 41 4.98 3.11 0.96
C PRO A 41 4.59 1.80 0.30
N THR A 42 3.87 0.95 1.00
CA THR A 42 3.18 -0.24 0.47
C THR A 42 1.70 0.05 0.44
N GLN A 43 1.11 0.12 -0.75
CA GLN A 43 -0.31 0.45 -0.93
C GLN A 43 -1.19 -0.79 -0.86
N VAL A 44 -0.69 -1.88 -1.40
CA VAL A 44 -1.39 -3.16 -1.48
C VAL A 44 -0.46 -4.27 -1.04
N LYS A 45 -0.95 -5.18 -0.19
CA LYS A 45 -0.25 -6.41 0.17
C LYS A 45 -1.06 -7.61 -0.29
N VAL A 46 -0.47 -8.42 -1.15
CA VAL A 46 -1.09 -9.63 -1.69
C VAL A 46 -0.66 -10.83 -0.84
N LEU A 47 -1.61 -11.51 -0.23
CA LEU A 47 -1.38 -12.64 0.67
C LEU A 47 -1.81 -13.94 -0.02
N SER A 48 -0.87 -14.77 -0.40
CA SER A 48 -1.15 -16.11 -0.94
C SER A 48 -1.41 -17.10 0.20
N ILE A 49 -2.39 -17.98 0.04
CA ILE A 49 -2.68 -19.07 0.99
C ILE A 49 -1.94 -20.34 0.57
N THR A 50 -1.90 -20.60 -0.74
CA THR A 50 -1.33 -21.82 -1.33
C THR A 50 -0.24 -21.48 -2.34
N ASP A 51 0.64 -22.44 -2.62
CA ASP A 51 1.70 -22.27 -3.62
C ASP A 51 1.13 -22.04 -5.03
N ARG A 52 -0.05 -22.59 -5.34
CA ARG A 52 -0.75 -22.32 -6.60
C ARG A 52 -1.22 -20.87 -6.72
N ALA A 53 -1.65 -20.30 -5.60
CA ALA A 53 -2.04 -18.89 -5.56
C ALA A 53 -0.85 -17.95 -5.66
N ALA A 54 0.39 -18.40 -5.41
CA ALA A 54 1.59 -17.58 -5.48
C ALA A 54 1.89 -17.09 -6.91
N GLU A 55 1.67 -17.94 -7.93
CA GLU A 55 1.83 -17.52 -9.33
C GLU A 55 0.83 -16.42 -9.69
N ARG A 56 -0.43 -16.61 -9.33
CA ARG A 56 -1.48 -15.62 -9.55
C ARG A 56 -1.26 -14.34 -8.76
N ALA A 57 -0.72 -14.44 -7.54
CA ALA A 57 -0.35 -13.29 -6.73
C ALA A 57 0.73 -12.42 -7.39
N ASN A 58 1.70 -13.06 -8.05
CA ASN A 58 2.73 -12.34 -8.80
C ASN A 58 2.16 -11.66 -10.05
N GLU A 59 1.27 -12.31 -10.80
CA GLU A 59 0.58 -11.69 -11.94
C GLU A 59 -0.21 -10.44 -11.52
N ILE A 60 -0.94 -10.55 -10.40
CA ILE A 60 -1.70 -9.40 -9.85
C ILE A 60 -0.76 -8.28 -9.41
N ARG A 61 0.37 -8.61 -8.77
CA ARG A 61 1.39 -7.62 -8.43
C ARG A 61 1.86 -6.87 -9.67
N ASP A 62 2.28 -7.61 -10.70
CA ASP A 62 2.82 -7.02 -11.92
C ASP A 62 1.78 -6.10 -12.58
N LEU A 63 0.53 -6.52 -12.63
CA LEU A 63 -0.58 -5.71 -13.15
C LEU A 63 -0.80 -4.44 -12.34
N LEU A 64 -0.72 -4.51 -11.00
CA LEU A 64 -0.88 -3.34 -10.13
C LEU A 64 0.32 -2.40 -10.24
N GLU A 65 1.54 -2.92 -10.32
CA GLU A 65 2.77 -2.13 -10.49
C GLU A 65 2.82 -1.42 -11.85
N GLU A 66 2.37 -2.06 -12.93
CA GLU A 66 2.22 -1.43 -14.26
C GLU A 66 1.28 -0.22 -14.21
N ASN A 67 0.29 -0.25 -13.33
CA ASN A 67 -0.63 0.86 -13.10
C ASN A 67 -0.14 1.86 -12.03
N GLY A 68 1.10 1.73 -11.57
CA GLY A 68 1.74 2.64 -10.63
C GLY A 68 1.33 2.47 -9.16
N ILE A 69 0.75 1.32 -8.79
CA ILE A 69 0.39 0.97 -7.43
C ILE A 69 1.52 0.15 -6.80
N ARG A 70 2.06 0.62 -5.69
CA ARG A 70 3.13 -0.06 -4.93
C ARG A 70 2.59 -1.29 -4.23
N THR A 71 2.97 -2.46 -4.73
CA THR A 71 2.41 -3.74 -4.29
C THR A 71 3.51 -4.64 -3.73
N GLU A 72 3.23 -5.30 -2.64
CA GLU A 72 4.10 -6.30 -2.03
C GLU A 72 3.39 -7.65 -1.95
N VAL A 73 4.10 -8.73 -2.26
CA VAL A 73 3.55 -10.09 -2.21
C VAL A 73 4.16 -10.86 -1.05
N ASP A 74 3.32 -11.46 -0.23
CA ASP A 74 3.73 -12.36 0.85
C ASP A 74 3.44 -13.81 0.49
N ASN A 75 4.48 -14.49 0.01
CA ASN A 75 4.44 -15.92 -0.36
C ASN A 75 5.01 -16.82 0.74
N ARG A 76 5.21 -16.33 1.96
CA ARG A 76 5.71 -17.14 3.06
C ARG A 76 4.75 -18.29 3.38
N ASN A 77 5.27 -19.43 3.79
CA ASN A 77 4.44 -20.56 4.23
C ASN A 77 4.00 -20.39 5.69
N GLU A 78 3.15 -19.40 5.93
CA GLU A 78 2.62 -19.02 7.23
C GLU A 78 1.09 -19.07 7.21
N LYS A 79 0.49 -19.20 8.40
CA LYS A 79 -0.96 -19.17 8.54
C LYS A 79 -1.50 -17.82 8.09
N ILE A 80 -2.57 -17.82 7.29
CA ILE A 80 -3.17 -16.59 6.75
C ILE A 80 -3.54 -15.57 7.83
N GLY A 81 -4.01 -16.02 8.99
CA GLY A 81 -4.31 -15.15 10.12
C GLY A 81 -3.09 -14.40 10.66
N TYR A 82 -1.91 -15.02 10.62
CA TYR A 82 -0.65 -14.37 10.99
C TYR A 82 -0.26 -13.30 9.98
N LYS A 83 -0.30 -13.62 8.68
CA LYS A 83 -0.03 -12.68 7.58
C LYS A 83 -0.94 -11.45 7.62
N ILE A 84 -2.25 -11.68 7.84
CA ILE A 84 -3.23 -10.58 7.98
C ILE A 84 -2.88 -9.69 9.17
N ARG A 85 -2.56 -10.29 10.33
CA ARG A 85 -2.18 -9.53 11.52
C ARG A 85 -0.92 -8.69 11.31
N GLU A 86 0.08 -9.26 10.64
CA GLU A 86 1.32 -8.55 10.32
C GLU A 86 1.05 -7.37 9.38
N ALA A 87 0.30 -7.57 8.30
CA ALA A 87 -0.11 -6.51 7.39
C ALA A 87 -0.94 -5.41 8.08
N GLN A 88 -1.76 -5.78 9.08
CA GLN A 88 -2.47 -4.81 9.91
C GLN A 88 -1.53 -3.99 10.82
N LEU A 89 -0.49 -4.61 11.37
CA LEU A 89 0.53 -3.92 12.17
C LEU A 89 1.35 -2.95 11.31
N GLU A 90 1.64 -3.32 10.07
CA GLU A 90 2.28 -2.46 9.07
C GLU A 90 1.36 -1.34 8.57
N LYS A 91 0.08 -1.39 8.94
CA LYS A 91 -0.95 -0.40 8.55
C LYS A 91 -1.13 -0.26 7.04
N VAL A 92 -0.97 -1.37 6.31
CA VAL A 92 -1.19 -1.40 4.86
C VAL A 92 -2.66 -1.10 4.55
N PRO A 93 -2.96 -0.18 3.60
CA PRO A 93 -4.33 0.21 3.28
C PRO A 93 -5.20 -0.93 2.75
N TYR A 94 -4.71 -1.69 1.78
CA TYR A 94 -5.43 -2.79 1.17
C TYR A 94 -4.67 -4.11 1.28
N MET A 95 -5.37 -5.16 1.65
CA MET A 95 -4.87 -6.54 1.66
C MET A 95 -5.71 -7.36 0.70
N LEU A 96 -5.06 -8.06 -0.22
CA LEU A 96 -5.68 -8.98 -1.17
C LEU A 96 -5.37 -10.41 -0.72
N ILE A 97 -6.38 -11.20 -0.46
CA ILE A 97 -6.24 -12.57 -0.03
C ILE A 97 -6.58 -13.47 -1.22
N LEU A 98 -5.67 -14.37 -1.54
CA LEU A 98 -5.79 -15.32 -2.64
C LEU A 98 -5.69 -16.76 -2.12
N GLY A 99 -6.80 -17.46 -2.21
CA GLY A 99 -6.88 -18.91 -2.02
C GLY A 99 -7.20 -19.63 -3.32
N ASP A 100 -7.33 -20.94 -3.27
CA ASP A 100 -7.64 -21.76 -4.46
C ASP A 100 -8.98 -21.39 -5.10
N LYS A 101 -9.99 -21.07 -4.29
CA LYS A 101 -11.32 -20.66 -4.77
C LYS A 101 -11.30 -19.32 -5.50
N GLU A 102 -10.51 -18.37 -4.99
CA GLU A 102 -10.34 -17.06 -5.58
C GLU A 102 -9.60 -17.17 -6.92
N VAL A 103 -8.61 -18.04 -7.01
CA VAL A 103 -7.87 -18.32 -8.26
C VAL A 103 -8.78 -18.96 -9.30
N GLU A 104 -9.61 -19.96 -8.94
CA GLU A 104 -10.54 -20.63 -9.85
C GLU A 104 -11.62 -19.68 -10.37
N ASN A 105 -12.13 -18.80 -9.52
CA ASN A 105 -13.18 -17.84 -9.88
C ASN A 105 -12.64 -16.55 -10.54
N GLY A 106 -11.33 -16.34 -10.55
CA GLY A 106 -10.71 -15.12 -11.07
C GLY A 106 -11.00 -13.86 -10.26
N VAL A 107 -11.42 -14.01 -9.01
CA VAL A 107 -11.73 -12.91 -8.07
C VAL A 107 -10.66 -12.80 -6.99
N VAL A 108 -10.65 -11.69 -6.28
CA VAL A 108 -9.78 -11.46 -5.12
C VAL A 108 -10.62 -11.11 -3.89
N SER A 109 -10.29 -11.67 -2.75
CA SER A 109 -10.88 -11.26 -1.47
C SER A 109 -10.16 -10.01 -0.99
N VAL A 110 -10.88 -8.89 -0.92
CA VAL A 110 -10.31 -7.57 -0.60
C VAL A 110 -10.61 -7.22 0.84
N ARG A 111 -9.58 -6.84 1.57
CA ARG A 111 -9.71 -6.34 2.92
C ARG A 111 -9.08 -4.95 3.03
N HIS A 112 -9.88 -4.00 3.47
CA HIS A 112 -9.44 -2.63 3.71
C HIS A 112 -9.12 -2.42 5.19
N ARG A 113 -8.09 -1.65 5.48
CA ARG A 113 -7.62 -1.36 6.84
C ARG A 113 -8.72 -0.84 7.77
N LYS A 114 -9.55 0.10 7.30
CA LYS A 114 -10.60 0.76 8.07
C LYS A 114 -11.95 0.04 7.98
N ASN A 115 -12.35 -0.31 6.78
CA ASN A 115 -13.68 -0.86 6.50
C ASN A 115 -13.76 -2.38 6.74
N GLY A 116 -12.63 -3.03 7.01
CA GLY A 116 -12.57 -4.46 7.21
C GLY A 116 -12.70 -5.23 5.90
N ASP A 117 -13.46 -6.30 5.91
CA ASP A 117 -13.67 -7.17 4.76
C ASP A 117 -14.66 -6.52 3.77
N LEU A 118 -14.20 -6.24 2.56
CA LEU A 118 -15.02 -5.72 1.46
C LEU A 118 -15.63 -6.83 0.61
N GLY A 119 -15.27 -8.08 0.90
CA GLY A 119 -15.72 -9.24 0.14
C GLY A 119 -14.89 -9.52 -1.10
N GLN A 120 -15.47 -10.31 -2.00
CA GLN A 120 -14.83 -10.70 -3.26
C GLN A 120 -15.14 -9.68 -4.35
N MET A 121 -14.11 -9.26 -5.07
CA MET A 121 -14.20 -8.29 -6.18
C MET A 121 -13.37 -8.77 -7.36
N ASP A 122 -13.71 -8.28 -8.55
CA ASP A 122 -12.84 -8.41 -9.72
C ASP A 122 -11.65 -7.45 -9.57
N ILE A 123 -10.47 -7.91 -9.98
CA ILE A 123 -9.24 -7.11 -9.92
C ILE A 123 -9.33 -5.81 -10.71
N ASN A 124 -10.06 -5.82 -11.84
CA ASN A 124 -10.24 -4.64 -12.69
C ASN A 124 -11.14 -3.57 -12.02
N GLU A 125 -12.15 -3.99 -11.28
CA GLU A 125 -13.01 -3.07 -10.50
C GLU A 125 -12.23 -2.46 -9.35
N LEU A 126 -11.48 -3.28 -8.62
CA LEU A 126 -10.61 -2.83 -7.53
C LEU A 126 -9.58 -1.81 -8.04
N LEU A 127 -8.96 -2.09 -9.18
CA LEU A 127 -7.96 -1.22 -9.78
C LEU A 127 -8.54 0.15 -10.13
N LYS A 128 -9.77 0.22 -10.66
CA LYS A 128 -10.46 1.50 -10.92
C LYS A 128 -10.68 2.30 -9.64
N ILE A 129 -11.08 1.65 -8.55
CA ILE A 129 -11.28 2.29 -7.24
C ILE A 129 -9.95 2.85 -6.72
N MET A 130 -8.89 2.05 -6.75
CA MET A 130 -7.57 2.44 -6.29
C MET A 130 -6.99 3.61 -7.10
N LEU A 131 -7.14 3.58 -8.43
CA LEU A 131 -6.69 4.67 -9.30
C LEU A 131 -7.48 5.96 -9.06
N ALA A 132 -8.78 5.86 -8.78
CA ALA A 132 -9.59 7.02 -8.40
C ALA A 132 -9.11 7.61 -7.07
N ASP A 133 -8.77 6.79 -6.08
CA ASP A 133 -8.24 7.24 -4.79
C ASP A 133 -6.88 7.94 -4.93
N VAL A 134 -5.99 7.39 -5.77
CA VAL A 134 -4.70 8.03 -6.07
C VAL A 134 -4.90 9.37 -6.77
N LYS A 135 -5.80 9.43 -7.77
CA LYS A 135 -6.08 10.65 -8.55
C LYS A 135 -6.70 11.75 -7.70
N ASN A 136 -7.65 11.38 -6.85
CA ASN A 136 -8.36 12.32 -5.98
C ASN A 136 -7.55 12.69 -4.74
N LYS A 137 -6.42 12.00 -4.48
CA LYS A 137 -5.59 12.17 -3.28
C LYS A 137 -6.43 12.16 -2.01
N ASN A 138 -7.32 11.18 -1.89
CA ASN A 138 -8.18 11.03 -0.72
C ASN A 138 -7.34 10.98 0.56
N LEU A 139 -7.69 11.84 1.52
CA LEU A 139 -7.03 11.92 2.84
C LEU A 139 -7.69 11.01 3.88
N GLU A 140 -8.67 10.24 3.47
CA GLU A 140 -9.32 9.28 4.34
C GLU A 140 -8.34 8.17 4.73
N VAL A 141 -8.21 7.95 6.04
CA VAL A 141 -7.25 7.03 6.66
C VAL A 141 -7.98 5.89 7.35
#